data_829a62ad3fe6a1fe5b1f76b917b21eb8
#
_entry.id   829a62ad3fe6a1fe5b1f76b917b21eb8
#
_cell.length_a   1.000
_cell.length_b   1.000
_cell.length_c   1.000
_cell.angle_alpha   90.00
_cell.angle_beta   90.00
_cell.angle_gamma   90.00
#
_symmetry.space_group_name_H-M   'P 1'
#
loop_
_entity.id
_entity.type
_entity.pdbx_description
1 polymer ?
#
loop_
_entity_poly.entity_id
_entity_poly.type
_entity_poly.pdbx_seq_one_letter_code
_entity_poly.pdbx_strand_id
1 'polypeptide(L)'
;RTNWEPADHLKRLVTIAASYTDKQSRYYGNEVLYNAIRAALQYWIAQDPTCFNWWYNQISVPQTQASLLALMDAGQQKLPPEISAPILKAMGERSDPRKWTGANKMDIAIHHLIRGCLLKNDSIVRVNADEIFYPVQIVANEGIQEDLSYHQHGPQLYIGGYGTVFVDNIVRMGNILNGTKYAMNPEKLSLFSNFIRNTYFNVFRSRYLDFSVTGRGVSRKGTLDYGDCAVLFKNLQTLDAAHADEYASIARRFLTREASYQRSDRNTMYYCSDYMLHNRQNY
;
A
#
# COMPACT_ATOMS: atom_id res chain seq x y z
N ARG A 1 -9.41 8.18 20.22
CA ARG A 1 -7.96 7.90 20.19
C ARG A 1 -7.59 7.40 18.80
N THR A 2 -6.56 7.97 18.19
CA THR A 2 -6.06 7.58 16.87
C THR A 2 -5.08 6.39 16.95
N ASN A 3 -4.66 5.98 18.13
CA ASN A 3 -3.77 4.87 18.40
C ASN A 3 -4.46 3.79 19.24
N TRP A 4 -4.18 2.52 18.93
CA TRP A 4 -4.69 1.36 19.65
C TRP A 4 -3.54 0.44 20.05
N GLU A 5 -3.19 0.45 21.32
CA GLU A 5 -1.99 -0.22 21.86
C GLU A 5 -1.88 -1.71 21.52
N PRO A 6 -2.98 -2.51 21.50
CA PRO A 6 -2.86 -3.90 21.07
C PRO A 6 -2.29 -4.08 19.66
N ALA A 7 -2.55 -3.15 18.71
CA ALA A 7 -1.94 -3.23 17.38
C ALA A 7 -0.42 -3.02 17.43
N ASP A 8 0.09 -2.22 18.37
CA ASP A 8 1.53 -1.99 18.52
C ASP A 8 2.25 -3.24 19.06
N HIS A 9 1.56 -4.08 19.84
CA HIS A 9 2.08 -5.39 20.23
C HIS A 9 2.39 -6.26 19.00
N LEU A 10 1.46 -6.37 18.04
CA LEU A 10 1.70 -7.15 16.83
C LEU A 10 2.82 -6.55 15.96
N LYS A 11 2.92 -5.23 15.85
CA LYS A 11 4.01 -4.56 15.11
C LYS A 11 5.38 -4.87 15.70
N ARG A 12 5.49 -4.89 17.03
CA ARG A 12 6.73 -5.32 17.72
C ARG A 12 7.08 -6.77 17.38
N LEU A 13 6.08 -7.67 17.32
CA LEU A 13 6.30 -9.05 16.91
C LEU A 13 6.81 -9.17 15.50
N VAL A 14 6.33 -8.33 14.55
CA VAL A 14 6.87 -8.28 13.18
C VAL A 14 8.35 -7.89 13.18
N THR A 15 8.74 -6.90 14.00
CA THR A 15 10.15 -6.49 14.12
C THR A 15 11.01 -7.63 14.68
N ILE A 16 10.53 -8.34 15.69
CA ILE A 16 11.23 -9.48 16.28
C ILE A 16 11.32 -10.62 15.26
N ALA A 17 10.23 -10.94 14.55
CA ALA A 17 10.21 -11.96 13.53
C ALA A 17 11.15 -11.63 12.36
N ALA A 18 11.20 -10.37 11.92
CA ALA A 18 12.17 -9.96 10.90
C ALA A 18 13.61 -10.24 11.35
N SER A 19 13.97 -9.91 12.58
CA SER A 19 15.31 -10.22 13.12
C SER A 19 15.57 -11.74 13.26
N TYR A 20 14.55 -12.52 13.58
CA TYR A 20 14.63 -13.98 13.68
C TYR A 20 14.82 -14.64 12.32
N THR A 21 14.22 -14.09 11.25
CA THR A 21 14.20 -14.71 9.92
C THR A 21 15.30 -14.18 8.98
N ASP A 22 15.90 -13.03 9.29
CA ASP A 22 16.99 -12.46 8.51
C ASP A 22 18.30 -13.24 8.74
N LYS A 23 18.78 -13.90 7.66
CA LYS A 23 20.02 -14.68 7.71
C LYS A 23 21.28 -13.88 8.04
N GLN A 24 21.24 -12.55 7.90
CA GLN A 24 22.32 -11.65 8.26
C GLN A 24 22.22 -11.15 9.72
N SER A 25 21.09 -11.38 10.35
CA SER A 25 20.87 -10.99 11.74
C SER A 25 21.62 -11.93 12.71
N ARG A 26 22.22 -11.36 13.75
CA ARG A 26 22.76 -12.14 14.87
C ARG A 26 21.71 -12.97 15.62
N TYR A 27 20.45 -12.68 15.36
CA TYR A 27 19.29 -13.35 15.97
C TYR A 27 18.65 -14.38 15.03
N TYR A 28 19.27 -14.66 13.88
CA TYR A 28 18.75 -15.66 12.94
C TYR A 28 18.58 -17.02 13.61
N GLY A 29 17.38 -17.58 13.56
CA GLY A 29 17.05 -18.88 14.14
C GLY A 29 17.10 -18.94 15.66
N ASN A 30 17.15 -17.79 16.37
CA ASN A 30 17.24 -17.77 17.83
C ASN A 30 15.99 -18.34 18.49
N GLU A 31 16.18 -19.41 19.27
CA GLU A 31 15.08 -20.15 19.91
C GLU A 31 14.32 -19.31 20.96
N VAL A 32 14.99 -18.41 21.66
CA VAL A 32 14.35 -17.53 22.65
C VAL A 32 13.38 -16.58 21.94
N LEU A 33 13.77 -16.00 20.78
CA LEU A 33 12.88 -15.15 20.01
C LEU A 33 11.70 -15.94 19.42
N TYR A 34 11.95 -17.14 18.90
CA TYR A 34 10.89 -18.01 18.41
C TYR A 34 9.85 -18.30 19.50
N ASN A 35 10.29 -18.71 20.69
CA ASN A 35 9.41 -19.01 21.80
C ASN A 35 8.66 -17.77 22.29
N ALA A 36 9.29 -16.59 22.30
CA ALA A 36 8.65 -15.34 22.66
C ALA A 36 7.53 -14.96 21.66
N ILE A 37 7.80 -15.07 20.34
CA ILE A 37 6.78 -14.83 19.29
C ILE A 37 5.61 -15.80 19.47
N ARG A 38 5.89 -17.07 19.68
CA ARG A 38 4.90 -18.12 19.85
C ARG A 38 3.99 -17.85 21.06
N ALA A 39 4.58 -17.56 22.22
CA ALA A 39 3.84 -17.25 23.44
C ALA A 39 2.97 -16.00 23.29
N ALA A 40 3.51 -14.94 22.66
CA ALA A 40 2.78 -13.70 22.40
C ALA A 40 1.59 -13.90 21.45
N LEU A 41 1.73 -14.74 20.42
CA LEU A 41 0.62 -15.08 19.52
C LEU A 41 -0.43 -15.97 20.21
N GLN A 42 -0.03 -16.90 21.05
CA GLN A 42 -0.98 -17.67 21.87
C GLN A 42 -1.81 -16.77 22.78
N TYR A 43 -1.15 -15.80 23.42
CA TYR A 43 -1.86 -14.79 24.23
C TYR A 43 -2.81 -13.95 23.38
N TRP A 44 -2.37 -13.49 22.19
CA TRP A 44 -3.23 -12.74 21.27
C TRP A 44 -4.48 -13.53 20.86
N ILE A 45 -4.33 -14.80 20.52
CA ILE A 45 -5.44 -15.68 20.14
C ILE A 45 -6.42 -15.85 21.31
N ALA A 46 -5.89 -16.06 22.52
CA ALA A 46 -6.71 -16.24 23.72
C ALA A 46 -7.49 -14.98 24.11
N GLN A 47 -6.93 -13.78 23.90
CA GLN A 47 -7.59 -12.51 24.24
C GLN A 47 -8.53 -12.01 23.13
N ASP A 48 -8.26 -12.37 21.89
CA ASP A 48 -8.98 -11.92 20.68
C ASP A 48 -9.41 -10.44 20.72
N PRO A 49 -8.48 -9.48 20.90
CA PRO A 49 -8.82 -8.11 21.16
C PRO A 49 -9.43 -7.45 19.92
N THR A 50 -10.48 -6.66 20.12
CA THR A 50 -11.15 -5.88 19.07
C THR A 50 -11.11 -4.40 19.38
N CYS A 51 -11.08 -3.57 18.32
CA CYS A 51 -11.12 -2.11 18.41
C CYS A 51 -12.47 -1.58 17.95
N PHE A 52 -12.97 -0.50 18.57
CA PHE A 52 -14.16 0.20 18.07
C PHE A 52 -13.95 0.82 16.68
N ASN A 53 -12.70 1.13 16.32
CA ASN A 53 -12.35 1.60 15.00
C ASN A 53 -12.18 0.40 14.06
N TRP A 54 -13.11 0.21 13.13
CA TRP A 54 -13.17 -0.86 12.16
C TRP A 54 -11.86 -1.05 11.38
N TRP A 55 -11.13 0.02 11.09
CA TRP A 55 -9.90 0.00 10.32
C TRP A 55 -8.83 -0.89 10.97
N TYR A 56 -8.74 -0.88 12.31
CA TYR A 56 -7.83 -1.79 13.02
C TYR A 56 -8.25 -3.25 12.83
N ASN A 57 -9.54 -3.56 12.93
CA ASN A 57 -10.03 -4.93 12.88
C ASN A 57 -9.94 -5.53 11.47
N GLN A 58 -10.19 -4.72 10.44
CA GLN A 58 -10.31 -5.20 9.07
C GLN A 58 -9.07 -4.97 8.21
N ILE A 59 -8.20 -4.04 8.58
CA ILE A 59 -7.02 -3.69 7.78
C ILE A 59 -5.74 -3.85 8.61
N SER A 60 -5.52 -3.02 9.63
CA SER A 60 -4.21 -2.92 10.29
C SER A 60 -3.78 -4.23 10.96
N VAL A 61 -4.66 -4.85 11.74
CA VAL A 61 -4.35 -6.12 12.42
C VAL A 61 -4.15 -7.24 11.41
N PRO A 62 -5.07 -7.51 10.46
CA PRO A 62 -4.87 -8.57 9.48
C PRO A 62 -3.62 -8.38 8.60
N GLN A 63 -3.29 -7.15 8.19
CA GLN A 63 -2.05 -6.89 7.45
C GLN A 63 -0.79 -7.17 8.27
N THR A 64 -0.80 -6.79 9.56
CA THR A 64 0.31 -7.05 10.47
C THR A 64 0.47 -8.55 10.73
N GLN A 65 -0.66 -9.26 10.92
CA GLN A 65 -0.69 -10.72 11.06
C GLN A 65 -0.21 -11.44 9.79
N ALA A 66 -0.64 -10.98 8.60
CA ALA A 66 -0.18 -11.51 7.33
C ALA A 66 1.35 -11.41 7.20
N SER A 67 1.90 -10.23 7.50
CA SER A 67 3.35 -9.99 7.46
C SER A 67 4.09 -10.88 8.46
N LEU A 68 3.58 -10.98 9.70
CA LEU A 68 4.17 -11.81 10.73
C LEU A 68 4.18 -13.29 10.36
N LEU A 69 3.05 -13.81 9.89
CA LEU A 69 2.94 -15.22 9.49
C LEU A 69 3.79 -15.53 8.26
N ALA A 70 3.90 -14.61 7.29
CA ALA A 70 4.77 -14.77 6.13
C ALA A 70 6.25 -14.83 6.52
N LEU A 71 6.70 -13.96 7.44
CA LEU A 71 8.05 -14.01 7.98
C LEU A 71 8.30 -15.34 8.68
N MET A 72 7.41 -15.76 9.57
CA MET A 72 7.57 -17.02 10.31
C MET A 72 7.51 -18.26 9.41
N ASP A 73 6.76 -18.22 8.30
CA ASP A 73 6.77 -19.31 7.30
C ASP A 73 8.09 -19.39 6.53
N ALA A 74 8.79 -18.28 6.35
CA ALA A 74 10.12 -18.22 5.76
C ALA A 74 11.25 -18.50 6.76
N GLY A 75 10.94 -18.54 8.06
CA GLY A 75 11.92 -18.75 9.14
C GLY A 75 12.45 -20.17 9.22
N GLN A 76 13.50 -20.34 10.04
CA GLN A 76 14.14 -21.63 10.27
C GLN A 76 13.18 -22.66 10.91
N GLN A 77 12.31 -22.20 11.80
CA GLN A 77 11.24 -22.99 12.40
C GLN A 77 9.90 -22.30 12.18
N LYS A 78 8.95 -23.03 11.59
CA LYS A 78 7.60 -22.52 11.32
C LYS A 78 6.73 -22.55 12.58
N LEU A 79 5.74 -21.64 12.61
CA LEU A 79 4.71 -21.72 13.66
C LEU A 79 3.87 -22.98 13.49
N PRO A 80 3.52 -23.64 14.61
CA PRO A 80 2.68 -24.82 14.56
C PRO A 80 1.23 -24.46 14.18
N PRO A 81 0.47 -25.40 13.56
CA PRO A 81 -0.88 -25.15 13.06
C PRO A 81 -1.85 -24.61 14.11
N GLU A 82 -1.74 -25.01 15.36
CA GLU A 82 -2.58 -24.53 16.47
C GLU A 82 -2.44 -23.03 16.75
N ILE A 83 -1.37 -22.38 16.22
CA ILE A 83 -1.17 -20.94 16.30
C ILE A 83 -1.54 -20.27 14.97
N SER A 84 -1.04 -20.79 13.85
CA SER A 84 -1.24 -20.15 12.55
C SER A 84 -2.68 -20.28 12.05
N ALA A 85 -3.34 -21.43 12.24
CA ALA A 85 -4.68 -21.67 11.70
C ALA A 85 -5.78 -20.75 12.29
N PRO A 86 -5.86 -20.51 13.61
CA PRO A 86 -6.84 -19.58 14.18
C PRO A 86 -6.67 -18.15 13.63
N ILE A 87 -5.42 -17.69 13.46
CA ILE A 87 -5.13 -16.36 12.91
C ILE A 87 -5.57 -16.27 11.45
N LEU A 88 -5.19 -17.26 10.63
CA LEU A 88 -5.58 -17.32 9.21
C LEU A 88 -7.10 -17.42 9.03
N LYS A 89 -7.80 -18.11 9.93
CA LYS A 89 -9.26 -18.18 9.97
C LYS A 89 -9.85 -16.80 10.26
N ALA A 90 -9.43 -16.16 11.35
CA ALA A 90 -9.90 -14.84 11.76
C ALA A 90 -9.67 -13.77 10.68
N MET A 91 -8.51 -13.78 9.99
CA MET A 91 -8.24 -12.90 8.85
C MET A 91 -9.28 -13.08 7.74
N GLY A 92 -9.72 -14.32 7.49
CA GLY A 92 -10.72 -14.63 6.45
C GLY A 92 -12.13 -14.19 6.79
N GLU A 93 -12.48 -14.17 8.08
CA GLU A 93 -13.84 -13.90 8.56
C GLU A 93 -14.10 -12.41 8.83
N ARG A 94 -13.05 -11.64 9.17
CA ARG A 94 -13.19 -10.25 9.65
C ARG A 94 -13.38 -9.21 8.58
N SER A 95 -13.04 -9.49 7.33
CA SER A 95 -13.12 -8.51 6.24
C SER A 95 -13.40 -9.18 4.89
N ASP A 96 -14.01 -8.40 4.00
CA ASP A 96 -14.27 -8.80 2.62
C ASP A 96 -13.94 -7.59 1.72
N PRO A 97 -12.95 -7.68 0.81
CA PRO A 97 -12.56 -6.56 -0.04
C PRO A 97 -13.69 -6.10 -0.97
N ARG A 98 -14.64 -6.98 -1.30
CA ARG A 98 -15.77 -6.65 -2.19
C ARG A 98 -16.76 -5.64 -1.58
N LYS A 99 -16.70 -5.45 -0.27
CA LYS A 99 -17.54 -4.46 0.47
C LYS A 99 -16.90 -3.07 0.52
N TRP A 100 -15.73 -2.88 -0.08
CA TRP A 100 -14.94 -1.67 0.00
C TRP A 100 -14.55 -1.14 -1.38
N THR A 101 -14.12 0.11 -1.43
CA THR A 101 -13.67 0.83 -2.63
C THR A 101 -12.23 1.32 -2.48
N GLY A 102 -11.61 1.74 -3.57
CA GLY A 102 -10.32 2.42 -3.59
C GLY A 102 -9.23 1.73 -2.76
N ALA A 103 -8.49 2.52 -1.99
CA ALA A 103 -7.36 2.05 -1.19
C ALA A 103 -7.76 1.03 -0.11
N ASN A 104 -8.92 1.18 0.54
CA ASN A 104 -9.36 0.24 1.58
C ASN A 104 -9.62 -1.16 1.01
N LYS A 105 -10.22 -1.26 -0.18
CA LYS A 105 -10.39 -2.53 -0.90
C LYS A 105 -9.05 -3.21 -1.11
N MET A 106 -8.06 -2.48 -1.60
CA MET A 106 -6.73 -2.99 -1.87
C MET A 106 -6.03 -3.48 -0.60
N ASP A 107 -6.06 -2.69 0.46
CA ASP A 107 -5.46 -3.04 1.75
C ASP A 107 -6.00 -4.36 2.29
N ILE A 108 -7.31 -4.59 2.17
CA ILE A 108 -7.95 -5.83 2.58
C ILE A 108 -7.56 -6.99 1.64
N ALA A 109 -7.62 -6.77 0.33
CA ALA A 109 -7.28 -7.81 -0.65
C ALA A 109 -5.82 -8.27 -0.52
N ILE A 110 -4.88 -7.38 -0.18
CA ILE A 110 -3.47 -7.71 -0.02
C ILE A 110 -3.27 -8.72 1.12
N HIS A 111 -3.86 -8.51 2.29
CA HIS A 111 -3.68 -9.48 3.38
C HIS A 111 -4.40 -10.81 3.09
N HIS A 112 -5.53 -10.79 2.37
CA HIS A 112 -6.18 -12.03 1.91
C HIS A 112 -5.35 -12.76 0.86
N LEU A 113 -4.65 -12.05 -0.04
CA LEU A 113 -3.72 -12.66 -0.99
C LEU A 113 -2.60 -13.39 -0.24
N ILE A 114 -1.96 -12.73 0.74
CA ILE A 114 -0.92 -13.35 1.57
C ILE A 114 -1.49 -14.57 2.33
N ARG A 115 -2.70 -14.44 2.88
CA ARG A 115 -3.42 -15.56 3.48
C ARG A 115 -3.58 -16.72 2.51
N GLY A 116 -3.96 -16.46 1.26
CA GLY A 116 -4.08 -17.45 0.20
C GLY A 116 -2.75 -18.18 -0.08
N CYS A 117 -1.64 -17.45 -0.12
CA CYS A 117 -0.31 -18.03 -0.27
C CYS A 117 0.05 -18.95 0.90
N LEU A 118 -0.18 -18.52 2.14
CA LEU A 118 0.09 -19.31 3.35
C LEU A 118 -0.76 -20.58 3.44
N LEU A 119 -2.01 -20.51 2.96
CA LEU A 119 -2.92 -21.66 2.86
C LEU A 119 -2.67 -22.52 1.62
N LYS A 120 -1.75 -22.10 0.72
CA LYS A 120 -1.53 -22.74 -0.59
C LYS A 120 -2.82 -22.89 -1.41
N ASN A 121 -3.69 -21.90 -1.33
CA ASN A 121 -5.00 -21.89 -1.99
C ASN A 121 -5.02 -20.92 -3.16
N ASP A 122 -4.91 -21.46 -4.38
CA ASP A 122 -4.88 -20.71 -5.63
C ASP A 122 -6.13 -19.85 -5.85
N SER A 123 -7.30 -20.34 -5.46
CA SER A 123 -8.55 -19.59 -5.62
C SER A 123 -8.57 -18.32 -4.76
N ILE A 124 -8.09 -18.39 -3.51
CA ILE A 124 -7.98 -17.22 -2.65
C ILE A 124 -6.98 -16.20 -3.23
N VAL A 125 -5.82 -16.69 -3.71
CA VAL A 125 -4.80 -15.84 -4.33
C VAL A 125 -5.36 -15.13 -5.56
N ARG A 126 -6.00 -15.86 -6.48
CA ARG A 126 -6.57 -15.32 -7.72
C ARG A 126 -7.61 -14.23 -7.44
N VAL A 127 -8.62 -14.55 -6.65
CA VAL A 127 -9.70 -13.60 -6.34
C VAL A 127 -9.13 -12.32 -5.73
N ASN A 128 -8.16 -12.41 -4.83
CA ASN A 128 -7.62 -11.24 -4.18
C ASN A 128 -6.61 -10.47 -5.04
N ALA A 129 -5.91 -11.11 -5.97
CA ALA A 129 -5.12 -10.42 -6.98
C ALA A 129 -6.04 -9.56 -7.88
N ASP A 130 -7.18 -10.11 -8.31
CA ASP A 130 -8.17 -9.37 -9.09
C ASP A 130 -8.74 -8.18 -8.30
N GLU A 131 -9.04 -8.35 -7.00
CA GLU A 131 -9.53 -7.28 -6.12
C GLU A 131 -8.47 -6.19 -5.85
N ILE A 132 -7.18 -6.54 -5.79
CA ILE A 132 -6.09 -5.56 -5.67
C ILE A 132 -6.05 -4.63 -6.89
N PHE A 133 -6.19 -5.17 -8.09
CA PHE A 133 -6.14 -4.37 -9.32
C PHE A 133 -7.51 -3.87 -9.78
N TYR A 134 -8.60 -4.27 -9.10
CA TYR A 134 -9.94 -3.80 -9.42
C TYR A 134 -10.08 -2.28 -9.43
N PRO A 135 -9.53 -1.51 -8.46
CA PRO A 135 -9.66 -0.06 -8.44
C PRO A 135 -8.95 0.68 -9.60
N VAL A 136 -8.13 -0.01 -10.39
CA VAL A 136 -7.52 0.56 -11.59
C VAL A 136 -8.53 0.51 -12.73
N GLN A 137 -9.46 1.45 -12.72
CA GLN A 137 -10.49 1.68 -13.73
C GLN A 137 -11.08 3.08 -13.57
N ILE A 138 -11.68 3.59 -14.63
CA ILE A 138 -12.44 4.85 -14.57
C ILE A 138 -13.77 4.57 -13.86
N VAL A 139 -14.10 5.40 -12.86
CA VAL A 139 -15.32 5.29 -12.06
C VAL A 139 -15.96 6.65 -11.84
N ALA A 140 -17.26 6.67 -11.53
CA ALA A 140 -17.97 7.90 -11.20
C ALA A 140 -17.92 8.27 -9.71
N ASN A 141 -17.48 7.33 -8.86
CA ASN A 141 -17.43 7.51 -7.40
C ASN A 141 -15.99 7.59 -6.90
N GLU A 142 -15.60 6.81 -5.87
CA GLU A 142 -14.24 6.78 -5.33
C GLU A 142 -13.30 5.99 -6.26
N GLY A 143 -12.18 6.59 -6.64
CA GLY A 143 -11.18 6.04 -7.55
C GLY A 143 -10.75 7.02 -8.64
N ILE A 144 -10.19 6.51 -9.75
CA ILE A 144 -9.74 7.32 -10.89
C ILE A 144 -10.96 7.79 -11.69
N GLN A 145 -11.06 9.09 -11.89
CA GLN A 145 -12.14 9.73 -12.66
C GLN A 145 -11.78 9.84 -14.14
N GLU A 146 -12.75 10.22 -14.97
CA GLU A 146 -12.60 10.39 -16.42
C GLU A 146 -11.50 11.42 -16.79
N ASP A 147 -11.34 12.47 -15.97
CA ASP A 147 -10.29 13.50 -16.12
C ASP A 147 -8.96 13.11 -15.47
N LEU A 148 -8.81 11.85 -15.03
CA LEU A 148 -7.68 11.31 -14.28
C LEU A 148 -7.49 11.92 -12.89
N SER A 149 -8.45 12.65 -12.32
CA SER A 149 -8.42 12.94 -10.90
C SER A 149 -8.67 11.67 -10.08
N TYR A 150 -8.30 11.68 -8.80
CA TYR A 150 -8.53 10.56 -7.89
C TYR A 150 -9.41 11.00 -6.73
N HIS A 151 -10.59 10.42 -6.65
CA HIS A 151 -11.57 10.71 -5.61
C HIS A 151 -11.49 9.72 -4.45
N GLN A 152 -11.64 10.23 -3.24
CA GLN A 152 -11.90 9.48 -2.03
C GLN A 152 -12.62 10.40 -1.03
N HIS A 153 -13.67 9.89 -0.36
CA HIS A 153 -14.52 10.67 0.55
C HIS A 153 -15.18 11.89 -0.10
N GLY A 154 -15.70 11.73 -1.29
CA GLY A 154 -16.39 12.77 -2.05
C GLY A 154 -15.61 13.25 -3.28
N PRO A 155 -16.19 14.20 -4.04
CA PRO A 155 -15.65 14.67 -5.30
C PRO A 155 -14.53 15.69 -5.10
N GLN A 156 -13.41 15.25 -4.57
CA GLN A 156 -12.20 16.05 -4.35
C GLN A 156 -10.99 15.30 -4.91
N LEU A 157 -10.04 16.01 -5.50
CA LEU A 157 -8.75 15.43 -5.85
C LEU A 157 -7.98 15.10 -4.56
N TYR A 158 -7.99 13.82 -4.17
CA TYR A 158 -7.45 13.39 -2.88
C TYR A 158 -6.18 12.55 -3.05
N ILE A 159 -5.06 13.20 -3.39
CA ILE A 159 -3.76 12.53 -3.58
C ILE A 159 -3.10 12.23 -2.22
N GLY A 160 -3.11 13.21 -1.29
CA GLY A 160 -2.53 13.02 0.04
C GLY A 160 -3.26 11.95 0.86
N GLY A 161 -2.56 10.91 1.28
CA GLY A 161 -3.15 9.79 2.02
C GLY A 161 -3.74 8.72 1.10
N TYR A 162 -4.97 8.81 0.66
CA TYR A 162 -5.62 7.74 -0.11
C TYR A 162 -5.04 7.54 -1.50
N GLY A 163 -4.77 8.59 -2.26
CA GLY A 163 -4.12 8.49 -3.56
C GLY A 163 -2.71 7.90 -3.44
N THR A 164 -1.96 8.30 -2.41
CA THR A 164 -0.63 7.72 -2.12
C THR A 164 -0.73 6.24 -1.76
N VAL A 165 -1.65 5.85 -0.87
CA VAL A 165 -1.85 4.42 -0.53
C VAL A 165 -2.24 3.60 -1.76
N PHE A 166 -3.11 4.15 -2.61
CA PHE A 166 -3.48 3.53 -3.89
C PHE A 166 -2.25 3.29 -4.76
N VAL A 167 -1.42 4.33 -4.97
CA VAL A 167 -0.21 4.25 -5.81
C VAL A 167 0.80 3.26 -5.22
N ASP A 168 1.11 3.35 -3.93
CA ASP A 168 2.07 2.48 -3.26
C ASP A 168 1.65 1.01 -3.34
N ASN A 169 0.37 0.71 -3.14
CA ASN A 169 -0.15 -0.64 -3.23
C ASN A 169 -0.10 -1.20 -4.66
N ILE A 170 -0.49 -0.41 -5.68
CA ILE A 170 -0.41 -0.84 -7.08
C ILE A 170 1.04 -1.09 -7.49
N VAL A 171 1.95 -0.20 -7.15
CA VAL A 171 3.37 -0.33 -7.53
C VAL A 171 4.00 -1.53 -6.83
N ARG A 172 3.76 -1.69 -5.53
CA ARG A 172 4.28 -2.82 -4.75
C ARG A 172 3.75 -4.15 -5.24
N MET A 173 2.43 -4.28 -5.35
CA MET A 173 1.80 -5.54 -5.74
C MET A 173 1.98 -5.83 -7.22
N GLY A 174 2.00 -4.79 -8.06
CA GLY A 174 2.32 -4.91 -9.47
C GLY A 174 3.69 -5.55 -9.69
N ASN A 175 4.72 -5.12 -8.96
CA ASN A 175 6.05 -5.73 -9.03
C ASN A 175 6.10 -7.16 -8.45
N ILE A 176 5.46 -7.39 -7.30
CA ILE A 176 5.45 -8.72 -6.66
C ILE A 176 4.77 -9.77 -7.55
N LEU A 177 3.69 -9.39 -8.22
CA LEU A 177 2.91 -10.29 -9.06
C LEU A 177 3.36 -10.30 -10.52
N ASN A 178 4.29 -9.43 -10.91
CA ASN A 178 4.80 -9.36 -12.28
C ASN A 178 5.39 -10.70 -12.74
N GLY A 179 5.11 -11.09 -13.98
CA GLY A 179 5.55 -12.36 -14.54
C GLY A 179 4.82 -13.60 -14.00
N THR A 180 3.84 -13.43 -13.12
CA THR A 180 2.95 -14.50 -12.66
C THR A 180 1.62 -14.49 -13.41
N LYS A 181 0.86 -15.57 -13.27
CA LYS A 181 -0.54 -15.63 -13.80
C LYS A 181 -1.51 -14.67 -13.08
N TYR A 182 -1.07 -13.95 -12.07
CA TYR A 182 -1.82 -12.98 -11.29
C TYR A 182 -1.40 -11.53 -11.56
N ALA A 183 -0.53 -11.32 -12.56
CA ALA A 183 -0.06 -10.00 -12.93
C ALA A 183 -1.22 -9.07 -13.34
N MET A 184 -1.06 -7.77 -13.10
CA MET A 184 -1.96 -6.76 -13.61
C MET A 184 -2.00 -6.81 -15.13
N ASN A 185 -3.21 -6.73 -15.72
CA ASN A 185 -3.32 -6.76 -17.17
C ASN A 185 -2.77 -5.46 -17.81
N PRO A 186 -2.34 -5.50 -19.09
CA PRO A 186 -1.72 -4.36 -19.76
C PRO A 186 -2.61 -3.10 -19.84
N GLU A 187 -3.93 -3.28 -19.98
CA GLU A 187 -4.88 -2.14 -20.06
C GLU A 187 -4.92 -1.38 -18.73
N LYS A 188 -4.97 -2.10 -17.61
CA LYS A 188 -4.91 -1.50 -16.28
C LYS A 188 -3.55 -0.83 -16.04
N LEU A 189 -2.45 -1.46 -16.44
CA LEU A 189 -1.12 -0.84 -16.35
C LEU A 189 -1.05 0.45 -17.14
N SER A 190 -1.60 0.47 -18.35
CA SER A 190 -1.66 1.68 -19.19
C SER A 190 -2.47 2.80 -18.53
N LEU A 191 -3.65 2.49 -17.99
CA LEU A 191 -4.45 3.48 -17.27
C LEU A 191 -3.73 4.00 -16.01
N PHE A 192 -3.12 3.12 -15.23
CA PHE A 192 -2.35 3.49 -14.04
C PHE A 192 -1.15 4.38 -14.41
N SER A 193 -0.40 4.01 -15.43
CA SER A 193 0.71 4.81 -15.97
C SER A 193 0.24 6.20 -16.38
N ASN A 194 -0.88 6.29 -17.08
CA ASN A 194 -1.47 7.56 -17.49
C ASN A 194 -1.85 8.43 -16.29
N PHE A 195 -2.50 7.85 -15.27
CA PHE A 195 -2.84 8.55 -14.03
C PHE A 195 -1.59 9.05 -13.29
N ILE A 196 -0.57 8.20 -13.12
CA ILE A 196 0.68 8.56 -12.42
C ILE A 196 1.36 9.76 -13.10
N ARG A 197 1.50 9.71 -14.40
CA ARG A 197 2.27 10.68 -15.19
C ARG A 197 1.52 11.99 -15.42
N ASN A 198 0.20 11.94 -15.53
CA ASN A 198 -0.61 13.10 -15.83
C ASN A 198 -1.27 13.75 -14.62
N THR A 199 -1.40 13.04 -13.51
CA THR A 199 -2.03 13.56 -12.28
C THR A 199 -1.12 13.45 -11.07
N TYR A 200 -0.78 12.24 -10.66
CA TYR A 200 -0.16 11.99 -9.36
C TYR A 200 1.11 12.83 -9.14
N PHE A 201 2.08 12.74 -10.04
CA PHE A 201 3.34 13.49 -9.87
C PHE A 201 3.24 14.98 -10.23
N ASN A 202 2.19 15.41 -10.91
CA ASN A 202 2.07 16.81 -11.28
C ASN A 202 1.63 17.72 -10.13
N VAL A 203 0.96 17.18 -9.12
CA VAL A 203 0.56 17.91 -7.90
C VAL A 203 1.68 18.00 -6.85
N PHE A 204 2.90 17.63 -7.24
CA PHE A 204 4.08 17.80 -6.38
C PHE A 204 5.03 18.85 -6.94
N ARG A 205 5.64 19.63 -6.05
CA ARG A 205 6.80 20.47 -6.35
C ARG A 205 8.00 19.97 -5.54
N SER A 206 9.04 19.41 -6.21
CA SER A 206 10.00 18.56 -5.56
C SER A 206 9.25 17.44 -4.82
N ARG A 207 9.55 17.18 -3.57
CA ARG A 207 8.89 16.17 -2.72
C ARG A 207 7.66 16.69 -1.96
N TYR A 208 7.30 17.95 -2.18
CA TYR A 208 6.20 18.59 -1.46
C TYR A 208 4.91 18.54 -2.27
N LEU A 209 3.89 17.97 -1.63
CA LEU A 209 2.53 17.87 -2.18
C LEU A 209 1.84 19.23 -2.13
N ASP A 210 1.06 19.56 -3.16
CA ASP A 210 0.11 20.68 -3.12
C ASP A 210 -0.84 20.53 -1.93
N PHE A 211 -1.00 21.62 -1.19
CA PHE A 211 -1.83 21.66 0.01
C PHE A 211 -3.30 21.28 -0.29
N SER A 212 -3.83 21.74 -1.43
CA SER A 212 -5.24 21.58 -1.80
C SER A 212 -5.66 20.13 -2.06
N VAL A 213 -4.70 19.25 -2.38
CA VAL A 213 -4.97 17.84 -2.67
C VAL A 213 -4.61 16.90 -1.51
N THR A 214 -4.38 17.47 -0.31
CA THR A 214 -3.98 16.72 0.89
C THR A 214 -5.19 16.07 1.59
N GLY A 215 -6.41 16.57 1.32
CA GLY A 215 -7.62 16.12 2.01
C GLY A 215 -7.53 16.35 3.52
N ARG A 216 -8.06 15.45 4.33
CA ARG A 216 -8.05 15.58 5.80
C ARG A 216 -6.62 15.52 6.42
N GLY A 217 -5.62 15.17 5.64
CA GLY A 217 -4.22 15.21 6.06
C GLY A 217 -3.73 16.61 6.40
N VAL A 218 -4.38 17.66 5.90
CA VAL A 218 -4.06 19.08 6.14
C VAL A 218 -3.91 19.43 7.62
N SER A 219 -4.62 18.76 8.51
CA SER A 219 -4.53 18.96 9.96
C SER A 219 -3.34 18.28 10.64
N ARG A 220 -2.53 17.54 9.89
CA ARG A 220 -1.42 16.73 10.43
C ARG A 220 -0.08 17.37 10.10
N LYS A 221 0.81 17.45 11.09
CA LYS A 221 2.17 17.97 10.90
C LYS A 221 2.96 17.10 9.90
N GLY A 222 3.64 17.75 8.97
CA GLY A 222 4.56 17.09 8.03
C GLY A 222 3.90 16.36 6.87
N THR A 223 2.59 16.42 6.71
CA THR A 223 1.82 15.68 5.67
C THR A 223 2.13 16.09 4.24
N LEU A 224 2.71 17.26 4.03
CA LEU A 224 3.07 17.73 2.68
C LEU A 224 4.42 17.23 2.21
N ASP A 225 5.27 16.79 3.12
CA ASP A 225 6.62 16.30 2.82
C ASP A 225 6.59 14.77 2.66
N TYR A 226 6.78 14.30 1.42
CA TYR A 226 6.77 12.88 1.08
C TYR A 226 8.14 12.21 1.20
N GLY A 227 9.14 12.95 1.69
CA GLY A 227 10.44 12.41 2.08
C GLY A 227 11.17 11.66 0.96
N ASP A 228 11.72 10.49 1.30
CA ASP A 228 12.46 9.65 0.38
C ASP A 228 11.52 8.67 -0.35
N CYS A 229 11.28 8.94 -1.63
CA CYS A 229 10.51 8.10 -2.53
C CYS A 229 11.38 7.25 -3.48
N ALA A 230 12.67 7.07 -3.20
CA ALA A 230 13.61 6.37 -4.10
C ALA A 230 13.12 4.95 -4.44
N VAL A 231 12.60 4.22 -3.45
CA VAL A 231 12.06 2.86 -3.66
C VAL A 231 10.83 2.89 -4.58
N LEU A 232 9.93 3.87 -4.42
CA LEU A 232 8.77 4.03 -5.29
C LEU A 232 9.21 4.24 -6.75
N PHE A 233 10.16 5.12 -7.00
CA PHE A 233 10.64 5.40 -8.36
C PHE A 233 11.34 4.19 -8.98
N LYS A 234 12.18 3.48 -8.23
CA LYS A 234 12.80 2.24 -8.70
C LYS A 234 11.76 1.20 -9.10
N ASN A 235 10.75 1.04 -8.28
CA ASN A 235 9.68 0.07 -8.52
C ASN A 235 8.80 0.47 -9.70
N LEU A 236 8.54 1.77 -9.92
CA LEU A 236 7.82 2.27 -11.09
C LEU A 236 8.59 2.02 -12.37
N GLN A 237 9.91 2.27 -12.39
CA GLN A 237 10.76 1.99 -13.55
C GLN A 237 10.78 0.50 -13.92
N THR A 238 10.62 -0.37 -12.94
CA THR A 238 10.53 -1.83 -13.17
C THR A 238 9.15 -2.23 -13.68
N LEU A 239 8.08 -1.70 -13.05
CA LEU A 239 6.69 -2.08 -13.36
C LEU A 239 6.26 -1.55 -14.73
N ASP A 240 6.64 -0.31 -15.06
CA ASP A 240 6.28 0.40 -16.28
C ASP A 240 7.55 0.82 -17.03
N ALA A 241 8.29 -0.18 -17.50
CA ALA A 241 9.60 -0.01 -18.14
C ALA A 241 9.54 0.87 -19.41
N ALA A 242 8.39 0.94 -20.08
CA ALA A 242 8.19 1.80 -21.25
C ALA A 242 8.36 3.32 -20.94
N HIS A 243 8.17 3.71 -19.68
CA HIS A 243 8.27 5.09 -19.20
C HIS A 243 9.39 5.28 -18.16
N ALA A 244 10.36 4.35 -18.11
CA ALA A 244 11.42 4.36 -17.10
C ALA A 244 12.23 5.67 -17.08
N ASP A 245 12.55 6.24 -18.23
CA ASP A 245 13.29 7.51 -18.34
C ASP A 245 12.48 8.71 -17.82
N GLU A 246 11.17 8.70 -18.04
CA GLU A 246 10.28 9.73 -17.47
C GLU A 246 10.26 9.65 -15.95
N TYR A 247 10.14 8.43 -15.39
CA TYR A 247 10.22 8.24 -13.94
C TYR A 247 11.58 8.60 -13.36
N ALA A 248 12.68 8.36 -14.08
CA ALA A 248 14.00 8.82 -13.67
C ALA A 248 14.09 10.35 -13.59
N SER A 249 13.51 11.05 -14.58
CA SER A 249 13.43 12.54 -14.59
C SER A 249 12.57 13.06 -13.44
N ILE A 250 11.44 12.41 -13.14
CA ILE A 250 10.59 12.75 -12.01
C ILE A 250 11.34 12.49 -10.69
N ALA A 251 12.03 11.36 -10.55
CA ALA A 251 12.84 11.03 -9.38
C ALA A 251 13.89 12.11 -9.10
N ARG A 252 14.56 12.60 -10.14
CA ARG A 252 15.54 13.70 -10.02
C ARG A 252 14.91 14.96 -9.44
N ARG A 253 13.68 15.33 -9.87
CA ARG A 253 12.94 16.47 -9.31
C ARG A 253 12.58 16.28 -7.84
N PHE A 254 12.28 15.06 -7.43
CA PHE A 254 11.89 14.73 -6.05
C PHE A 254 13.08 14.63 -5.11
N LEU A 255 14.13 13.93 -5.52
CA LEU A 255 15.22 13.51 -4.66
C LEU A 255 16.38 14.52 -4.59
N THR A 256 16.36 15.52 -5.47
CA THR A 256 17.38 16.58 -5.51
C THR A 256 16.74 17.96 -5.33
N ARG A 257 17.57 19.02 -5.45
CA ARG A 257 17.06 20.41 -5.45
C ARG A 257 16.58 20.90 -6.82
N GLU A 258 16.51 20.01 -7.80
CA GLU A 258 16.21 20.36 -9.20
C GLU A 258 14.70 20.21 -9.50
N ALA A 259 13.85 20.87 -8.73
CA ALA A 259 12.39 20.75 -8.82
C ALA A 259 11.79 21.04 -10.21
N SER A 260 12.52 21.74 -11.07
CA SER A 260 12.11 22.08 -12.45
C SER A 260 12.78 21.23 -13.54
N TYR A 261 13.61 20.25 -13.18
CA TYR A 261 14.33 19.44 -14.15
C TYR A 261 13.37 18.77 -15.14
N GLN A 262 13.54 19.06 -16.43
CA GLN A 262 12.69 18.56 -17.53
C GLN A 262 11.17 18.65 -17.25
N ARG A 263 10.75 19.61 -16.43
CA ARG A 263 9.34 19.86 -16.18
C ARG A 263 8.78 20.71 -17.32
N SER A 264 7.75 20.21 -18.00
CA SER A 264 7.00 21.01 -18.96
C SER A 264 6.02 21.95 -18.27
N ASP A 265 5.78 23.11 -18.86
CA ASP A 265 4.65 23.95 -18.50
C ASP A 265 3.35 23.20 -18.72
N ARG A 266 2.44 23.32 -17.76
CA ARG A 266 1.16 22.63 -17.81
C ARG A 266 0.04 23.49 -17.21
N ASN A 267 -1.10 23.44 -17.86
CA ASN A 267 -2.35 23.99 -17.38
C ASN A 267 -3.44 22.94 -17.55
N THR A 268 -3.90 22.34 -16.46
CA THR A 268 -4.83 21.20 -16.49
C THR A 268 -6.00 21.48 -15.55
N MET A 269 -7.22 21.44 -16.08
CA MET A 269 -8.45 21.45 -15.28
C MET A 269 -8.90 20.01 -15.03
N TYR A 270 -8.93 19.63 -13.77
CA TYR A 270 -9.56 18.40 -13.30
C TYR A 270 -11.02 18.71 -12.95
N TYR A 271 -11.88 18.62 -13.96
CA TYR A 271 -13.26 19.11 -13.91
C TYR A 271 -14.15 18.25 -13.01
N CYS A 272 -13.82 16.97 -12.80
CA CYS A 272 -14.51 16.11 -11.84
C CYS A 272 -14.24 16.52 -10.38
N SER A 273 -13.18 17.30 -10.13
CA SER A 273 -12.73 17.69 -8.78
C SER A 273 -12.74 19.19 -8.54
N ASP A 274 -13.20 20.00 -9.51
CA ASP A 274 -13.11 21.46 -9.50
C ASP A 274 -11.71 21.98 -9.14
N TYR A 275 -10.66 21.31 -9.64
CA TYR A 275 -9.27 21.61 -9.33
C TYR A 275 -8.49 21.99 -10.57
N MET A 276 -7.88 23.19 -10.54
CA MET A 276 -7.01 23.71 -11.61
C MET A 276 -5.55 23.59 -11.20
N LEU A 277 -4.77 22.87 -12.00
CA LEU A 277 -3.32 22.78 -11.83
C LEU A 277 -2.62 23.65 -12.88
N HIS A 278 -1.83 24.62 -12.41
CA HIS A 278 -1.00 25.48 -13.24
C HIS A 278 0.47 25.33 -12.84
N ASN A 279 1.26 24.70 -13.68
CA ASN A 279 2.69 24.51 -13.48
C ASN A 279 3.52 25.28 -14.49
N ARG A 280 4.56 25.96 -14.02
CA ARG A 280 5.60 26.61 -14.82
C ARG A 280 6.97 26.17 -14.35
N GLN A 281 7.97 26.21 -15.25
CA GLN A 281 9.35 25.85 -14.89
C GLN A 281 9.89 26.68 -13.74
N ASN A 282 9.57 27.96 -13.70
CA ASN A 282 10.11 28.93 -12.74
C ASN A 282 9.15 29.28 -11.60
N TYR A 283 8.07 28.56 -11.43
CA TYR A 283 7.10 28.74 -10.35
C TYR A 283 6.88 27.46 -9.57
#